data_47d578e340cbc8ec28e9c10175f1e82a
#
_entry.id   47d578e340cbc8ec28e9c10175f1e82a
#
_cell.length_a   1.000
_cell.length_b   1.000
_cell.length_c   1.000
_cell.angle_alpha   90.00
_cell.angle_beta   90.00
_cell.angle_gamma   90.00
#
_symmetry.space_group_name_H-M   'P 1'
#
loop_
_entity.id
_entity.type
_entity.pdbx_description
1 polymer ?
#
loop_
_entity_poly.entity_id
_entity_poly.type
_entity_poly.pdbx_seq_one_letter_code
_entity_poly.pdbx_strand_id
1 'polypeptide(L)'
;HETYQGLIFATLKADLEPLDSWLGGAKKWIDLFVKQTGGYPLKVLGDHRFRFPGNWKIQLENTTDAYHFPIVHKSFVSSLDESTSKVFDFLNGAGFVEDLGNGHSVMVMIPDLVDLEENLEAPIPERFADFAEELRKEGFAEDKVRRMVRAVGGSGFNLNLFPNVACSMAFFRVLRPISVEGTEIHHVAIGGEGSLYPGCSVTIFS
;
A
#
# COMPACT_ATOMS: atom_id res chain seq x y z
N HIS A 1 9.76 -15.45 -16.94
CA HIS A 1 8.86 -14.86 -15.94
C HIS A 1 8.80 -15.75 -14.71
N GLU A 2 8.60 -15.13 -13.57
CA GLU A 2 8.38 -15.78 -12.28
C GLU A 2 7.21 -15.11 -11.56
N THR A 3 6.67 -15.75 -10.55
CA THR A 3 5.51 -15.24 -9.79
C THR A 3 5.81 -15.20 -8.30
N TYR A 4 5.30 -14.16 -7.63
CA TYR A 4 5.32 -14.05 -6.18
C TYR A 4 4.00 -13.46 -5.67
N GLN A 5 3.32 -14.13 -4.74
CA GLN A 5 2.02 -13.72 -4.19
C GLN A 5 0.95 -13.38 -5.25
N GLY A 6 0.95 -14.10 -6.38
CA GLY A 6 0.03 -13.84 -7.50
C GLY A 6 0.46 -12.69 -8.44
N LEU A 7 1.50 -11.96 -8.12
CA LEU A 7 2.10 -10.97 -9.00
C LEU A 7 3.03 -11.65 -10.00
N ILE A 8 2.94 -11.24 -11.27
CA ILE A 8 3.77 -11.79 -12.35
C ILE A 8 4.88 -10.80 -12.66
N PHE A 9 6.11 -11.25 -12.54
CA PHE A 9 7.32 -10.49 -12.89
C PHE A 9 7.92 -11.05 -14.17
N ALA A 10 8.33 -10.19 -15.07
CA ALA A 10 8.90 -10.58 -16.36
C ALA A 10 10.09 -9.70 -16.73
N THR A 11 11.05 -10.30 -17.41
CA THR A 11 12.24 -9.63 -17.94
C THR A 11 12.58 -10.16 -19.32
N LEU A 12 13.23 -9.35 -20.14
CA LEU A 12 13.79 -9.75 -21.43
C LEU A 12 15.26 -10.19 -21.31
N LYS A 13 15.88 -10.02 -20.14
CA LYS A 13 17.25 -10.46 -19.87
C LYS A 13 17.24 -11.91 -19.43
N ALA A 14 18.08 -12.76 -20.05
CA ALA A 14 18.10 -14.19 -19.79
C ALA A 14 18.86 -14.56 -18.51
N ASP A 15 19.96 -13.87 -18.22
CA ASP A 15 20.87 -14.20 -17.12
C ASP A 15 20.63 -13.23 -15.94
N LEU A 16 19.52 -13.45 -15.22
CA LEU A 16 19.23 -12.73 -13.98
C LEU A 16 19.29 -13.67 -12.78
N GLU A 17 19.51 -13.07 -11.63
CA GLU A 17 19.28 -13.74 -10.37
C GLU A 17 17.81 -14.15 -10.22
N PRO A 18 17.49 -15.21 -9.45
CA PRO A 18 16.13 -15.62 -9.16
C PRO A 18 15.30 -14.45 -8.58
N LEU A 19 14.00 -14.42 -8.90
CA LEU A 19 13.07 -13.40 -8.41
C LEU A 19 13.11 -13.26 -6.88
N ASP A 20 13.25 -14.38 -6.18
CA ASP A 20 13.31 -14.42 -4.71
C ASP A 20 14.48 -13.61 -4.16
N SER A 21 15.66 -13.72 -4.79
CA SER A 21 16.84 -12.94 -4.43
C SER A 21 16.68 -11.47 -4.78
N TRP A 22 16.12 -11.19 -5.97
CA TRP A 22 15.94 -9.83 -6.45
C TRP A 22 14.91 -9.06 -5.59
N LEU A 23 13.83 -9.70 -5.16
CA LEU A 23 12.85 -9.08 -4.25
C LEU A 23 13.44 -8.79 -2.86
N GLY A 24 14.33 -9.66 -2.36
CA GLY A 24 15.03 -9.44 -1.11
C GLY A 24 14.12 -9.00 0.04
N GLY A 25 14.41 -7.84 0.64
CA GLY A 25 13.63 -7.24 1.73
C GLY A 25 12.20 -6.82 1.34
N ALA A 26 11.92 -6.64 0.05
CA ALA A 26 10.59 -6.26 -0.42
C ALA A 26 9.55 -7.37 -0.25
N LYS A 27 9.95 -8.64 -0.12
CA LYS A 27 9.05 -9.78 0.05
C LYS A 27 8.13 -9.61 1.26
N LYS A 28 8.69 -9.24 2.41
CA LYS A 28 7.91 -8.95 3.62
C LYS A 28 6.77 -7.98 3.33
N TRP A 29 7.06 -6.90 2.64
CA TRP A 29 6.09 -5.84 2.35
C TRP A 29 5.06 -6.25 1.31
N ILE A 30 5.44 -7.08 0.32
CA ILE A 30 4.47 -7.68 -0.61
C ILE A 30 3.51 -8.60 0.16
N ASP A 31 4.02 -9.43 1.06
CA ASP A 31 3.20 -10.31 1.89
C ASP A 31 2.20 -9.52 2.73
N LEU A 32 2.64 -8.45 3.39
CA LEU A 32 1.78 -7.55 4.15
C LEU A 32 0.75 -6.84 3.25
N PHE A 33 1.16 -6.43 2.05
CA PHE A 33 0.26 -5.79 1.08
C PHE A 33 -0.86 -6.73 0.64
N VAL A 34 -0.57 -7.98 0.35
CA VAL A 34 -1.57 -8.98 -0.04
C VAL A 34 -2.50 -9.32 1.13
N LYS A 35 -1.98 -9.41 2.35
CA LYS A 35 -2.76 -9.72 3.56
C LYS A 35 -3.76 -8.63 3.95
N GLN A 36 -3.63 -7.41 3.45
CA GLN A 36 -4.59 -6.32 3.75
C GLN A 36 -6.04 -6.63 3.37
N THR A 37 -6.28 -7.64 2.54
CA THR A 37 -7.62 -8.10 2.19
C THR A 37 -8.38 -8.77 3.35
N GLY A 38 -7.81 -8.81 4.55
CA GLY A 38 -8.42 -9.48 5.71
C GLY A 38 -8.47 -11.00 5.58
N GLY A 39 -7.61 -11.58 4.73
CA GLY A 39 -7.53 -13.02 4.47
C GLY A 39 -8.44 -13.50 3.33
N TYR A 40 -9.14 -12.61 2.66
CA TYR A 40 -9.84 -12.95 1.41
C TYR A 40 -8.86 -12.98 0.22
N PRO A 41 -9.12 -13.80 -0.82
CA PRO A 41 -8.30 -13.78 -2.03
C PRO A 41 -8.23 -12.38 -2.64
N LEU A 42 -7.05 -12.00 -3.10
CA LEU A 42 -6.85 -10.72 -3.77
C LEU A 42 -7.59 -10.71 -5.11
N LYS A 43 -8.33 -9.65 -5.39
CA LYS A 43 -9.08 -9.45 -6.62
C LYS A 43 -8.80 -8.07 -7.21
N VAL A 44 -8.65 -8.02 -8.52
CA VAL A 44 -8.65 -6.76 -9.26
C VAL A 44 -10.09 -6.25 -9.33
N LEU A 45 -10.33 -5.06 -8.80
CA LEU A 45 -11.66 -4.40 -8.80
C LEU A 45 -11.87 -3.54 -10.04
N GLY A 46 -10.78 -3.10 -10.66
CA GLY A 46 -10.80 -2.30 -11.86
C GLY A 46 -9.42 -1.73 -12.16
N ASP A 47 -9.28 -1.14 -13.32
CA ASP A 47 -8.04 -0.48 -13.71
C ASP A 47 -8.31 0.82 -14.45
N HIS A 48 -7.33 1.72 -14.39
CA HIS A 48 -7.35 3.00 -15.07
C HIS A 48 -5.98 3.30 -15.67
N ARG A 49 -5.97 3.82 -16.90
CA ARG A 49 -4.74 4.24 -17.58
C ARG A 49 -4.81 5.70 -17.94
N PHE A 50 -3.76 6.42 -17.62
CA PHE A 50 -3.63 7.82 -17.97
C PHE A 50 -2.18 8.18 -18.24
N ARG A 51 -1.97 9.35 -18.85
CA ARG A 51 -0.64 9.85 -19.15
C ARG A 51 -0.33 11.03 -18.23
N PHE A 52 0.86 10.99 -17.71
CA PHE A 52 1.46 12.04 -16.91
C PHE A 52 2.56 12.74 -17.74
N PRO A 53 2.50 14.07 -17.91
CA PRO A 53 3.50 14.82 -18.64
C PRO A 53 4.74 15.08 -17.75
N GLY A 54 5.51 14.03 -17.51
CA GLY A 54 6.68 14.07 -16.66
C GLY A 54 7.45 12.76 -16.64
N ASN A 55 8.64 12.81 -16.07
CA ASN A 55 9.51 11.65 -15.96
C ASN A 55 8.97 10.65 -14.93
N TRP A 56 9.00 9.36 -15.27
CA TRP A 56 8.51 8.28 -14.41
C TRP A 56 9.17 8.23 -13.02
N LYS A 57 10.44 8.65 -12.92
CA LYS A 57 11.17 8.67 -11.65
C LYS A 57 10.54 9.58 -10.62
N ILE A 58 10.03 10.75 -11.06
CA ILE A 58 9.33 11.69 -10.18
C ILE A 58 8.12 11.02 -9.53
N GLN A 59 7.39 10.20 -10.29
CA GLN A 59 6.23 9.49 -9.77
C GLN A 59 6.63 8.36 -8.81
N LEU A 60 7.76 7.70 -9.05
CA LEU A 60 8.28 6.68 -8.14
C LEU A 60 8.77 7.32 -6.84
N GLU A 61 9.56 8.39 -6.92
CA GLU A 61 10.06 9.11 -5.75
C GLU A 61 8.94 9.72 -4.92
N ASN A 62 7.89 10.25 -5.56
CA ASN A 62 6.70 10.76 -4.86
C ASN A 62 6.06 9.72 -3.92
N THR A 63 6.21 8.43 -4.20
CA THR A 63 5.67 7.35 -3.36
C THR A 63 6.47 7.15 -2.07
N THR A 64 7.73 7.56 -2.03
CA THR A 64 8.62 7.45 -0.86
C THR A 64 8.92 8.79 -0.20
N ASP A 65 8.52 9.90 -0.81
CA ASP A 65 8.67 11.23 -0.22
C ASP A 65 7.49 11.55 0.71
N ALA A 66 7.74 11.51 2.01
CA ALA A 66 6.77 11.90 3.02
C ALA A 66 6.67 13.43 3.21
N TYR A 67 7.71 14.19 2.88
CA TYR A 67 7.79 15.64 3.18
C TYR A 67 6.85 16.49 2.34
N HIS A 68 6.55 16.09 1.11
CA HIS A 68 5.60 16.82 0.26
C HIS A 68 4.17 16.74 0.77
N PHE A 69 3.82 15.66 1.47
CA PHE A 69 2.43 15.33 1.79
C PHE A 69 1.70 16.45 2.56
N PRO A 70 2.19 16.98 3.68
CA PRO A 70 1.48 18.01 4.44
C PRO A 70 1.37 19.35 3.70
N ILE A 71 2.17 19.57 2.67
CA ILE A 71 2.17 20.79 1.88
C ILE A 71 1.27 20.65 0.64
N VAL A 72 1.54 19.64 -0.19
CA VAL A 72 0.84 19.42 -1.46
C VAL A 72 -0.57 18.89 -1.23
N HIS A 73 -0.77 18.03 -0.23
CA HIS A 73 -2.07 17.43 0.10
C HIS A 73 -2.78 18.14 1.27
N LYS A 74 -2.43 19.38 1.57
CA LYS A 74 -3.01 20.14 2.69
C LYS A 74 -4.53 20.19 2.67
N SER A 75 -5.15 20.38 1.50
CA SER A 75 -6.62 20.42 1.37
C SER A 75 -7.26 19.07 1.74
N PHE A 76 -6.63 17.96 1.36
CA PHE A 76 -7.07 16.62 1.74
C PHE A 76 -6.94 16.43 3.25
N VAL A 77 -5.76 16.69 3.83
CA VAL A 77 -5.51 16.52 5.27
C VAL A 77 -6.48 17.37 6.10
N SER A 78 -6.77 18.61 5.68
CA SER A 78 -7.71 19.50 6.39
C SER A 78 -9.18 19.08 6.29
N SER A 79 -9.53 18.14 5.41
CA SER A 79 -10.87 17.57 5.31
C SER A 79 -11.08 16.34 6.20
N LEU A 80 -10.00 15.82 6.78
CA LEU A 80 -10.04 14.68 7.68
C LEU A 80 -10.44 15.11 9.10
N ASP A 81 -10.99 14.18 9.86
CA ASP A 81 -11.15 14.36 11.30
C ASP A 81 -9.81 14.45 12.03
N GLU A 82 -9.80 14.93 13.28
CA GLU A 82 -8.57 15.16 14.01
C GLU A 82 -7.75 13.89 14.22
N SER A 83 -8.36 12.75 14.46
CA SER A 83 -7.67 11.48 14.69
C SER A 83 -7.00 10.97 13.41
N THR A 84 -7.72 11.02 12.30
CA THR A 84 -7.21 10.61 10.99
C THR A 84 -6.12 11.54 10.48
N SER A 85 -6.24 12.86 10.71
CA SER A 85 -5.25 13.83 10.28
C SER A 85 -3.88 13.62 10.96
N LYS A 86 -3.86 13.15 12.20
CA LYS A 86 -2.61 12.82 12.93
C LYS A 86 -1.84 11.66 12.28
N VAL A 87 -2.52 10.75 11.58
CA VAL A 87 -1.87 9.67 10.83
C VAL A 87 -0.98 10.20 9.71
N PHE A 88 -1.35 11.35 9.14
CA PHE A 88 -0.64 11.99 8.04
C PHE A 88 0.33 13.10 8.48
N ASP A 89 0.58 13.22 9.78
CA ASP A 89 1.60 14.13 10.32
C ASP A 89 2.98 13.47 10.28
N PHE A 90 3.53 13.36 9.08
CA PHE A 90 4.85 12.75 8.87
C PHE A 90 6.01 13.54 9.47
N LEU A 91 5.80 14.80 9.80
CA LEU A 91 6.86 15.65 10.40
C LEU A 91 7.05 15.36 11.89
N ASN A 92 5.96 14.97 12.57
CA ASN A 92 5.97 14.68 14.01
C ASN A 92 5.61 13.22 14.31
N GLY A 93 5.28 12.44 13.28
CA GLY A 93 4.85 11.06 13.42
C GLY A 93 6.00 10.06 13.54
N ALA A 94 5.64 8.81 13.81
CA ALA A 94 6.56 7.68 13.92
C ALA A 94 6.87 7.01 12.56
N GLY A 95 6.41 7.61 11.45
CA GLY A 95 6.67 7.07 10.12
C GLY A 95 8.16 7.07 9.76
N PHE A 96 8.55 6.15 8.90
CA PHE A 96 9.94 6.02 8.45
C PHE A 96 10.02 5.56 6.98
N VAL A 97 11.19 5.73 6.40
CA VAL A 97 11.52 5.22 5.05
C VAL A 97 12.70 4.26 5.17
N GLU A 98 12.64 3.14 4.46
CA GLU A 98 13.66 2.09 4.48
C GLU A 98 14.07 1.71 3.06
N ASP A 99 15.38 1.54 2.86
CA ASP A 99 15.95 0.91 1.66
C ASP A 99 15.91 -0.62 1.82
N LEU A 100 15.23 -1.29 0.91
CA LEU A 100 15.04 -2.74 0.92
C LEU A 100 16.05 -3.51 0.05
N GLY A 101 17.02 -2.79 -0.55
CA GLY A 101 17.97 -3.31 -1.52
C GLY A 101 17.39 -3.35 -2.93
N ASN A 102 18.28 -3.57 -3.92
CA ASN A 102 17.95 -3.68 -5.35
C ASN A 102 17.13 -2.50 -5.91
N GLY A 103 17.18 -1.33 -5.25
CA GLY A 103 16.41 -0.14 -5.58
C GLY A 103 14.95 -0.17 -5.07
N HIS A 104 14.56 -1.22 -4.36
CA HIS A 104 13.26 -1.27 -3.66
C HIS A 104 13.30 -0.39 -2.43
N SER A 105 12.16 0.20 -2.08
CA SER A 105 12.03 1.03 -0.90
C SER A 105 10.61 0.97 -0.34
N VAL A 106 10.48 1.28 0.94
CA VAL A 106 9.18 1.39 1.60
C VAL A 106 9.12 2.67 2.42
N MET A 107 7.98 3.34 2.39
CA MET A 107 7.62 4.40 3.30
C MET A 107 6.49 3.90 4.21
N VAL A 108 6.75 3.77 5.49
CA VAL A 108 5.77 3.35 6.49
C VAL A 108 5.13 4.58 7.10
N MET A 109 3.82 4.71 6.92
CA MET A 109 3.03 5.84 7.41
C MET A 109 2.38 5.55 8.76
N ILE A 110 1.98 4.31 8.98
CA ILE A 110 1.22 3.87 10.16
C ILE A 110 1.88 2.61 10.73
N PRO A 111 3.01 2.75 11.46
CA PRO A 111 3.76 1.61 11.99
C PRO A 111 2.92 0.66 12.84
N ASP A 112 2.04 1.19 13.68
CA ASP A 112 1.17 0.40 14.54
C ASP A 112 0.21 -0.55 13.78
N LEU A 113 -0.18 -0.23 12.55
CA LEU A 113 -0.94 -1.16 11.70
C LEU A 113 -0.06 -2.24 11.09
N VAL A 114 1.20 -1.93 10.81
CA VAL A 114 2.19 -2.91 10.35
C VAL A 114 2.51 -3.88 11.49
N ASP A 115 2.76 -3.35 12.69
CA ASP A 115 3.03 -4.16 13.88
C ASP A 115 1.86 -5.10 14.22
N LEU A 116 0.61 -4.64 14.08
CA LEU A 116 -0.58 -5.46 14.28
C LEU A 116 -0.63 -6.67 13.31
N GLU A 117 -0.18 -6.50 12.07
CA GLU A 117 -0.15 -7.62 11.11
C GLU A 117 1.01 -8.59 11.39
N GLU A 118 2.13 -8.09 11.89
CA GLU A 118 3.28 -8.92 12.26
C GLU A 118 3.06 -9.65 13.58
N ASN A 119 2.35 -9.02 14.52
CA ASN A 119 2.04 -9.56 15.83
C ASN A 119 0.53 -9.45 16.11
N LEU A 120 -0.22 -10.51 15.84
CA LEU A 120 -1.66 -10.55 16.07
C LEU A 120 -2.05 -10.41 17.55
N GLU A 121 -1.12 -10.58 18.49
CA GLU A 121 -1.34 -10.36 19.92
C GLU A 121 -1.16 -8.89 20.31
N ALA A 122 -0.59 -8.05 19.44
CA ALA A 122 -0.47 -6.63 19.70
C ALA A 122 -1.86 -5.98 19.93
N PRO A 123 -1.99 -4.97 20.80
CA PRO A 123 -3.26 -4.31 21.03
C PRO A 123 -3.74 -3.59 19.76
N ILE A 124 -5.05 -3.61 19.52
CA ILE A 124 -5.65 -2.81 18.45
C ILE A 124 -5.44 -1.32 18.82
N PRO A 125 -4.95 -0.49 17.90
CA PRO A 125 -4.77 0.94 18.15
C PRO A 125 -6.09 1.61 18.56
N GLU A 126 -6.05 2.52 19.54
CA GLU A 126 -7.23 3.15 20.14
C GLU A 126 -8.18 3.78 19.11
N ARG A 127 -7.62 4.40 18.06
CA ARG A 127 -8.40 5.00 16.96
C ARG A 127 -9.26 4.01 16.17
N PHE A 128 -9.01 2.70 16.28
CA PHE A 128 -9.79 1.64 15.64
C PHE A 128 -10.65 0.85 16.62
N ALA A 129 -10.70 1.26 17.89
CA ALA A 129 -11.41 0.51 18.93
C ALA A 129 -12.91 0.36 18.63
N ASP A 130 -13.57 1.45 18.23
CA ASP A 130 -15.01 1.45 17.92
C ASP A 130 -15.31 0.54 16.72
N PHE A 131 -14.51 0.62 15.66
CA PHE A 131 -14.67 -0.24 14.50
C PHE A 131 -14.45 -1.72 14.84
N ALA A 132 -13.45 -2.04 15.65
CA ALA A 132 -13.22 -3.40 16.12
C ALA A 132 -14.38 -3.93 16.95
N GLU A 133 -15.00 -3.08 17.77
CA GLU A 133 -16.16 -3.46 18.59
C GLU A 133 -17.41 -3.73 17.72
N GLU A 134 -17.62 -2.98 16.66
CA GLU A 134 -18.67 -3.24 15.68
C GLU A 134 -18.50 -4.62 15.04
N LEU A 135 -17.29 -4.95 14.59
CA LEU A 135 -16.98 -6.26 14.02
C LEU A 135 -17.22 -7.41 15.01
N ARG A 136 -16.88 -7.21 16.30
CA ARG A 136 -17.17 -8.19 17.35
C ARG A 136 -18.67 -8.41 17.55
N LYS A 137 -19.46 -7.33 17.53
CA LYS A 137 -20.93 -7.40 17.60
C LYS A 137 -21.54 -8.12 16.42
N GLU A 138 -20.93 -8.04 15.24
CA GLU A 138 -21.30 -8.81 14.06
C GLU A 138 -20.91 -10.29 14.15
N GLY A 139 -20.15 -10.71 15.16
CA GLY A 139 -19.78 -12.09 15.43
C GLY A 139 -18.48 -12.55 14.79
N PHE A 140 -17.61 -11.65 14.32
CA PHE A 140 -16.30 -12.01 13.81
C PHE A 140 -15.36 -12.46 14.92
N ALA A 141 -14.56 -13.50 14.65
CA ALA A 141 -13.50 -13.98 15.54
C ALA A 141 -12.38 -12.94 15.66
N GLU A 142 -11.69 -12.89 16.80
CA GLU A 142 -10.73 -11.85 17.13
C GLU A 142 -9.58 -11.72 16.12
N ASP A 143 -9.04 -12.84 15.62
CA ASP A 143 -8.02 -12.84 14.58
C ASP A 143 -8.51 -12.17 13.30
N LYS A 144 -9.77 -12.38 12.94
CA LYS A 144 -10.41 -11.76 11.80
C LYS A 144 -10.67 -10.27 12.03
N VAL A 145 -11.12 -9.89 13.22
CA VAL A 145 -11.29 -8.48 13.61
C VAL A 145 -9.98 -7.72 13.41
N ARG A 146 -8.87 -8.25 13.90
CA ARG A 146 -7.54 -7.63 13.77
C ARG A 146 -7.11 -7.45 12.31
N ARG A 147 -7.34 -8.48 11.47
CA ARG A 147 -7.04 -8.40 10.03
C ARG A 147 -7.90 -7.35 9.31
N MET A 148 -9.18 -7.25 9.68
CA MET A 148 -10.10 -6.29 9.08
C MET A 148 -9.78 -4.86 9.51
N VAL A 149 -9.43 -4.64 10.77
CA VAL A 149 -8.95 -3.33 11.27
C VAL A 149 -7.74 -2.87 10.46
N ARG A 150 -6.77 -3.75 10.25
CA ARG A 150 -5.61 -3.43 9.42
C ARG A 150 -6.00 -3.11 7.97
N ALA A 151 -6.91 -3.88 7.39
CA ALA A 151 -7.36 -3.67 6.01
C ALA A 151 -8.03 -2.31 5.81
N VAL A 152 -8.85 -1.86 6.78
CA VAL A 152 -9.52 -0.55 6.74
C VAL A 152 -8.53 0.61 6.85
N GLY A 153 -7.49 0.44 7.68
CA GLY A 153 -6.42 1.43 7.80
C GLY A 153 -5.52 1.50 6.55
N GLY A 154 -5.83 0.73 5.52
CA GLY A 154 -4.98 0.56 4.35
C GLY A 154 -3.74 -0.30 4.67
N SER A 155 -2.76 -0.30 3.76
CA SER A 155 -1.51 -1.03 3.99
C SER A 155 -0.64 -0.41 5.11
N GLY A 156 -0.91 0.84 5.47
CA GLY A 156 -0.07 1.59 6.42
C GLY A 156 1.30 1.98 5.85
N PHE A 157 1.56 1.65 4.60
CA PHE A 157 2.84 1.90 3.93
C PHE A 157 2.67 2.05 2.41
N ASN A 158 3.67 2.66 1.78
CA ASN A 158 3.86 2.65 0.34
C ASN A 158 5.11 1.84 0.02
N LEU A 159 4.98 0.87 -0.86
CA LEU A 159 6.09 0.02 -1.33
C LEU A 159 6.45 0.36 -2.76
N ASN A 160 7.71 0.65 -3.02
CA ASN A 160 8.26 0.75 -4.37
C ASN A 160 9.04 -0.51 -4.73
N LEU A 161 8.60 -1.18 -5.78
CA LEU A 161 9.33 -2.25 -6.44
C LEU A 161 10.01 -1.65 -7.68
N PHE A 162 11.28 -1.34 -7.53
CA PHE A 162 12.06 -0.77 -8.64
C PHE A 162 12.11 -1.75 -9.82
N PRO A 163 12.03 -1.29 -11.09
CA PRO A 163 12.07 0.14 -11.44
C PRO A 163 10.71 0.83 -11.55
N ASN A 164 9.57 0.13 -11.56
CA ASN A 164 8.38 0.72 -12.13
C ASN A 164 7.04 0.35 -11.46
N VAL A 165 7.06 -0.26 -10.28
CA VAL A 165 5.82 -0.59 -9.56
C VAL A 165 5.79 0.10 -8.23
N ALA A 166 4.69 0.77 -7.91
CA ALA A 166 4.37 1.27 -6.59
C ALA A 166 3.09 0.60 -6.08
N CYS A 167 3.14 0.13 -4.83
CA CYS A 167 1.99 -0.43 -4.13
C CYS A 167 1.62 0.53 -3.00
N SER A 168 0.39 0.96 -2.92
CA SER A 168 -0.07 1.89 -1.90
C SER A 168 -1.53 1.63 -1.58
N MET A 169 -1.91 1.73 -0.32
CA MET A 169 -3.29 1.53 0.11
C MET A 169 -3.91 0.24 -0.51
N ALA A 170 -4.83 0.38 -1.46
CA ALA A 170 -5.54 -0.71 -2.12
C ALA A 170 -5.31 -0.70 -3.64
N PHE A 171 -4.14 -0.33 -4.10
CA PHE A 171 -3.82 -0.31 -5.52
C PHE A 171 -2.35 -0.61 -5.84
N PHE A 172 -2.14 -1.08 -7.07
CA PHE A 172 -0.85 -1.07 -7.75
C PHE A 172 -0.81 0.07 -8.75
N ARG A 173 0.34 0.67 -8.88
CA ARG A 173 0.64 1.64 -9.92
C ARG A 173 1.84 1.15 -10.73
N VAL A 174 1.62 0.83 -12.00
CA VAL A 174 2.70 0.44 -12.91
C VAL A 174 3.06 1.63 -13.77
N LEU A 175 4.31 2.05 -13.70
CA LEU A 175 4.85 3.19 -14.42
C LEU A 175 5.49 2.71 -15.72
N ARG A 176 5.04 3.21 -16.84
CA ARG A 176 5.59 2.92 -18.15
C ARG A 176 6.20 4.17 -18.78
N PRO A 177 7.53 4.27 -18.82
CA PRO A 177 8.19 5.37 -19.51
C PRO A 177 7.83 5.37 -21.00
N ILE A 178 7.35 6.51 -21.50
CA ILE A 178 7.11 6.73 -22.94
C ILE A 178 8.23 7.56 -23.53
N SER A 179 8.65 8.58 -22.79
CA SER A 179 9.76 9.47 -23.10
C SER A 179 10.36 10.01 -21.81
N VAL A 180 11.38 10.85 -21.91
CA VAL A 180 11.95 11.57 -20.75
C VAL A 180 10.90 12.45 -20.06
N GLU A 181 9.95 13.00 -20.82
CA GLU A 181 8.93 13.93 -20.38
C GLU A 181 7.51 13.34 -20.41
N GLY A 182 7.39 12.02 -20.53
CA GLY A 182 6.09 11.38 -20.66
C GLY A 182 6.07 9.98 -20.04
N THR A 183 5.10 9.75 -19.16
CA THR A 183 4.87 8.46 -18.50
C THR A 183 3.42 8.05 -18.66
N GLU A 184 3.19 6.81 -19.05
CA GLU A 184 1.89 6.16 -18.92
C GLU A 184 1.80 5.50 -17.54
N ILE A 185 0.72 5.72 -16.84
CA ILE A 185 0.45 5.13 -15.55
C ILE A 185 -0.72 4.17 -15.69
N HIS A 186 -0.51 2.91 -15.31
CA HIS A 186 -1.55 1.93 -15.17
C HIS A 186 -1.85 1.74 -13.69
N HIS A 187 -2.99 2.21 -13.25
CA HIS A 187 -3.45 2.15 -11.88
C HIS A 187 -4.47 1.02 -11.76
N VAL A 188 -4.18 0.04 -10.91
CA VAL A 188 -4.97 -1.17 -10.72
C VAL A 188 -5.50 -1.19 -9.30
N ALA A 189 -6.80 -1.03 -9.14
CA ALA A 189 -7.46 -1.13 -7.85
C ALA A 189 -7.63 -2.60 -7.46
N ILE A 190 -7.38 -2.91 -6.19
CA ILE A 190 -7.48 -4.26 -5.64
C ILE A 190 -8.36 -4.29 -4.41
N GLY A 191 -8.88 -5.46 -4.09
CA GLY A 191 -9.67 -5.73 -2.88
C GLY A 191 -9.77 -7.20 -2.59
N GLY A 192 -10.47 -7.58 -1.52
CA GLY A 192 -10.73 -8.97 -1.14
C GLY A 192 -11.96 -9.53 -1.87
N GLU A 193 -11.84 -10.68 -2.52
CA GLU A 193 -12.97 -11.35 -3.16
C GLU A 193 -13.97 -11.87 -2.11
N GLY A 194 -15.22 -11.41 -2.18
CA GLY A 194 -16.29 -11.81 -1.26
C GLY A 194 -16.21 -11.14 0.12
N SER A 195 -15.36 -10.17 0.31
CA SER A 195 -15.35 -9.34 1.52
C SER A 195 -16.63 -8.51 1.60
N LEU A 196 -17.30 -8.53 2.76
CA LEU A 196 -18.44 -7.64 3.06
C LEU A 196 -17.98 -6.18 3.19
N TYR A 197 -16.75 -6.00 3.60
CA TYR A 197 -16.05 -4.71 3.61
C TYR A 197 -15.04 -4.75 2.45
N PRO A 198 -15.40 -4.27 1.25
CA PRO A 198 -14.42 -4.07 0.21
C PRO A 198 -13.34 -3.16 0.77
N GLY A 199 -12.22 -3.75 1.14
CA GLY A 199 -11.12 -3.06 1.80
C GLY A 199 -10.81 -1.79 1.03
N CYS A 200 -10.96 -0.66 1.71
CA CYS A 200 -11.03 0.66 1.13
C CYS A 200 -11.99 0.74 -0.08
N SER A 201 -13.14 1.33 0.11
CA SER A 201 -13.80 2.01 -1.01
C SER A 201 -12.76 2.97 -1.57
N VAL A 202 -12.11 2.58 -2.66
CA VAL A 202 -11.27 3.50 -3.41
C VAL A 202 -12.22 4.58 -3.90
N THR A 203 -12.32 5.64 -3.14
CA THR A 203 -12.93 6.86 -3.64
C THR A 203 -11.98 7.34 -4.70
N ILE A 204 -12.28 6.98 -5.95
CA ILE A 204 -11.59 7.52 -7.11
C ILE A 204 -11.99 8.99 -7.13
N PHE A 205 -11.14 9.86 -6.59
CA PHE A 205 -11.26 11.28 -6.84
C PHE A 205 -10.92 11.52 -8.31
N SER A 206 -11.95 11.87 -9.08
CA SER A 206 -11.85 12.37 -10.45
C SER A 206 -11.25 13.77 -10.47
#